data_7763f6b5cb92117c2160d9abbe02700e
#
_entry.id   7763f6b5cb92117c2160d9abbe02700e
#
_cell.length_a   1.000
_cell.length_b   1.000
_cell.length_c   1.000
_cell.angle_alpha   90.00
_cell.angle_beta   90.00
_cell.angle_gamma   90.00
#
_symmetry.space_group_name_H-M   'P 1'
#
loop_
_entity.id
_entity.type
_entity.pdbx_description
1 polymer ?
#
loop_
_entity_poly.entity_id
_entity_poly.type
_entity_poly.pdbx_seq_one_letter_code
_entity_poly.pdbx_strand_id
1 'polypeptide(L)'
;MDLNFFIEMLGIDSTSGREREFAEFLAARMAGPGRQIEKQEVPAMAADCPEGCEVPVNLYIKWGDPKVVFCSHLDTVPPYIPPTVSTLGQSEGGEDVRISGRGTCDAKGQIFSMWEACLELERRGCTDFGLLLLAGEETGSFGAKAFNASSVPSDRAPMPLRAVAPSDWVTNRASSDAATGPGICSGKYGKDDRAPMPLRAVALGDWVIIVGEPTDNHMTSASKGTKSYEVTFKGEAFHSGYPQYGCSAVEMFGDFLNALRSIVFPKDEILGNTTWNIGKLVSDNPQNILSDRLTCRVYFRTTFESDEMVCNIMKNIAGPDAKLRFGRRRVQDGSDIVAKEVAPWQKAMSVKAFGGDTPTMYKTLEGFPTKPVAFGSDAPQLKCFERKILCGPGSILVAHRDEEHINKSDIEAAISNYVRMYETLVKEK
;
A
#
# COMPACT_ATOMS: atom_id res chain seq x y z
N MET A 1 7.24 -8.15 -27.85
CA MET A 1 7.58 -7.41 -26.59
C MET A 1 8.58 -6.32 -26.92
N ASP A 2 8.23 -5.06 -26.58
CA ASP A 2 9.07 -3.87 -26.87
C ASP A 2 9.87 -3.46 -25.61
N LEU A 3 11.05 -4.03 -25.44
CA LEU A 3 11.92 -3.71 -24.29
C LEU A 3 12.37 -2.23 -24.26
N ASN A 4 12.44 -1.54 -25.40
CA ASN A 4 12.78 -0.12 -25.41
C ASN A 4 11.70 0.70 -24.72
N PHE A 5 10.42 0.36 -24.96
CA PHE A 5 9.32 0.98 -24.23
C PHE A 5 9.41 0.74 -22.72
N PHE A 6 9.78 -0.49 -22.29
CA PHE A 6 10.00 -0.76 -20.88
C PHE A 6 11.12 0.10 -20.27
N ILE A 7 12.24 0.27 -20.98
CA ILE A 7 13.33 1.13 -20.52
C ILE A 7 12.89 2.61 -20.47
N GLU A 8 12.10 3.08 -21.44
CA GLU A 8 11.50 4.43 -21.39
C GLU A 8 10.62 4.61 -20.15
N MET A 9 9.77 3.63 -19.82
CA MET A 9 8.94 3.64 -18.61
C MET A 9 9.78 3.74 -17.34
N LEU A 10 10.86 2.97 -17.26
CA LEU A 10 11.77 2.95 -16.10
C LEU A 10 12.58 4.25 -15.99
N GLY A 11 12.80 4.96 -17.12
CA GLY A 11 13.52 6.24 -17.17
C GLY A 11 12.76 7.41 -16.52
N ILE A 12 11.48 7.26 -16.21
CA ILE A 12 10.66 8.31 -15.59
C ILE A 12 10.60 8.08 -14.07
N ASP A 13 10.97 9.11 -13.29
CA ASP A 13 10.80 9.06 -11.82
C ASP A 13 9.32 9.14 -11.46
N SER A 14 8.78 8.04 -10.95
CA SER A 14 7.41 7.94 -10.43
C SER A 14 7.38 7.57 -8.94
N THR A 15 8.39 7.99 -8.17
CA THR A 15 8.34 7.83 -6.71
C THR A 15 7.07 8.47 -6.15
N SER A 16 6.48 7.83 -5.13
CA SER A 16 5.16 8.22 -4.60
C SER A 16 5.00 9.74 -4.43
N GLY A 17 3.96 10.29 -5.05
CA GLY A 17 3.68 11.73 -5.17
C GLY A 17 4.21 12.36 -6.46
N ARG A 18 4.92 11.64 -7.34
CA ARG A 18 5.45 12.10 -8.64
C ARG A 18 4.88 11.33 -9.83
N GLU A 19 3.89 10.48 -9.61
CA GLU A 19 3.35 9.54 -10.62
C GLU A 19 2.68 10.22 -11.81
N ARG A 20 2.32 11.50 -11.70
CA ARG A 20 1.56 12.21 -12.74
C ARG A 20 2.25 12.20 -14.10
N GLU A 21 3.53 12.51 -14.13
CA GLU A 21 4.32 12.52 -15.37
C GLU A 21 4.32 11.13 -16.02
N PHE A 22 4.50 10.08 -15.24
CA PHE A 22 4.48 8.73 -15.74
C PHE A 22 3.09 8.31 -16.26
N ALA A 23 2.02 8.67 -15.56
CA ALA A 23 0.64 8.43 -16.01
C ALA A 23 0.34 9.15 -17.34
N GLU A 24 0.78 10.41 -17.51
CA GLU A 24 0.59 11.16 -18.75
C GLU A 24 1.39 10.56 -19.91
N PHE A 25 2.64 10.15 -19.66
CA PHE A 25 3.44 9.42 -20.63
C PHE A 25 2.75 8.14 -21.10
N LEU A 26 2.26 7.32 -20.17
CA LEU A 26 1.54 6.07 -20.50
C LEU A 26 0.27 6.36 -21.26
N ALA A 27 -0.52 7.37 -20.86
CA ALA A 27 -1.74 7.74 -21.55
C ALA A 27 -1.48 8.12 -23.01
N ALA A 28 -0.40 8.84 -23.30
CA ALA A 28 -0.02 9.19 -24.65
C ALA A 28 0.47 7.98 -25.47
N ARG A 29 1.32 7.13 -24.87
CA ARG A 29 1.93 5.97 -25.56
C ARG A 29 0.94 4.82 -25.79
N MET A 30 -0.02 4.65 -24.89
CA MET A 30 -1.03 3.59 -24.94
C MET A 30 -2.31 3.99 -25.72
N ALA A 31 -2.41 5.23 -26.14
CA ALA A 31 -3.51 5.69 -27.00
C ALA A 31 -3.55 4.95 -28.34
N GLY A 32 -4.74 4.65 -28.81
CA GLY A 32 -4.91 3.97 -30.09
C GLY A 32 -6.39 3.76 -30.47
N PRO A 33 -6.65 3.34 -31.71
CA PRO A 33 -8.02 3.07 -32.16
C PRO A 33 -8.69 2.00 -31.29
N GLY A 34 -9.97 2.23 -30.94
CA GLY A 34 -10.76 1.29 -30.13
C GLY A 34 -10.45 1.30 -28.63
N ARG A 35 -9.48 2.07 -28.18
CA ARG A 35 -9.12 2.22 -26.77
C ARG A 35 -9.72 3.50 -26.19
N GLN A 36 -10.40 3.36 -25.06
CA GLN A 36 -10.91 4.50 -24.29
C GLN A 36 -10.00 4.75 -23.11
N ILE A 37 -9.49 5.97 -22.96
CA ILE A 37 -8.58 6.35 -21.88
C ILE A 37 -9.30 7.31 -20.94
N GLU A 38 -9.39 6.93 -19.68
CA GLU A 38 -9.98 7.72 -18.60
C GLU A 38 -8.91 8.03 -17.55
N LYS A 39 -8.92 9.25 -17.02
CA LYS A 39 -8.03 9.70 -15.94
C LYS A 39 -8.88 10.13 -14.75
N GLN A 40 -8.44 9.77 -13.56
CA GLN A 40 -9.08 10.15 -12.32
C GLN A 40 -8.05 10.75 -11.37
N GLU A 41 -8.23 12.01 -10.99
CA GLU A 41 -7.38 12.61 -9.97
C GLU A 41 -7.53 11.93 -8.61
N VAL A 42 -6.45 11.89 -7.83
CA VAL A 42 -6.38 11.31 -6.49
C VAL A 42 -6.07 12.41 -5.47
N PRO A 43 -7.04 13.31 -5.15
CA PRO A 43 -6.81 14.50 -4.32
C PRO A 43 -6.31 14.17 -2.91
N ALA A 44 -6.58 12.95 -2.41
CA ALA A 44 -6.11 12.50 -1.10
C ALA A 44 -4.57 12.45 -0.99
N MET A 45 -3.86 12.44 -2.12
CA MET A 45 -2.39 12.47 -2.18
C MET A 45 -1.79 13.87 -2.21
N ALA A 46 -2.59 14.92 -2.26
CA ALA A 46 -2.09 16.30 -2.41
C ALA A 46 -1.09 16.71 -1.30
N ALA A 47 -1.23 16.15 -0.10
CA ALA A 47 -0.31 16.41 1.02
C ALA A 47 1.03 15.66 0.92
N ASP A 48 1.08 14.60 0.11
CA ASP A 48 2.25 13.75 -0.09
C ASP A 48 3.05 14.15 -1.35
N CYS A 49 2.46 15.03 -2.19
CA CYS A 49 3.12 15.52 -3.39
C CYS A 49 4.29 16.46 -3.03
N PRO A 50 5.47 16.28 -3.61
CA PRO A 50 6.57 17.22 -3.50
C PRO A 50 6.17 18.61 -4.06
N GLU A 51 6.84 19.66 -3.56
CA GLU A 51 6.61 21.03 -4.06
C GLU A 51 6.83 21.11 -5.58
N GLY A 52 5.87 21.68 -6.29
CA GLY A 52 5.89 21.81 -7.75
C GLY A 52 5.39 20.59 -8.53
N CYS A 53 5.03 19.49 -7.86
CA CYS A 53 4.38 18.35 -8.49
C CYS A 53 2.85 18.49 -8.50
N GLU A 54 2.23 18.04 -9.58
CA GLU A 54 0.77 17.98 -9.68
C GLU A 54 0.23 16.74 -8.97
N VAL A 55 -1.04 16.80 -8.54
CA VAL A 55 -1.74 15.68 -7.91
C VAL A 55 -1.74 14.46 -8.83
N PRO A 56 -1.37 13.27 -8.33
CA PRO A 56 -1.38 12.03 -9.10
C PRO A 56 -2.75 11.67 -9.66
N VAL A 57 -2.75 10.87 -10.72
CA VAL A 57 -3.96 10.39 -11.38
C VAL A 57 -3.94 8.87 -11.52
N ASN A 58 -5.08 8.24 -11.35
CA ASN A 58 -5.32 6.89 -11.86
C ASN A 58 -5.53 6.96 -13.39
N LEU A 59 -5.07 5.94 -14.08
CA LEU A 59 -5.25 5.79 -15.51
C LEU A 59 -6.02 4.50 -15.80
N TYR A 60 -7.14 4.60 -16.54
CA TYR A 60 -7.92 3.44 -16.95
C TYR A 60 -8.06 3.39 -18.46
N ILE A 61 -7.54 2.32 -19.07
CA ILE A 61 -7.60 2.05 -20.50
C ILE A 61 -8.57 0.90 -20.73
N LYS A 62 -9.59 1.10 -21.56
CA LYS A 62 -10.66 0.14 -21.80
C LYS A 62 -10.74 -0.27 -23.27
N TRP A 63 -10.96 -1.56 -23.50
CA TRP A 63 -11.36 -2.14 -24.77
C TRP A 63 -12.83 -2.59 -24.67
N GLY A 64 -13.75 -1.78 -25.22
CA GLY A 64 -15.19 -2.03 -25.16
C GLY A 64 -15.76 -1.98 -23.74
N ASP A 65 -16.42 -3.07 -23.31
CA ASP A 65 -17.04 -3.22 -21.99
C ASP A 65 -16.25 -4.24 -21.15
N PRO A 66 -15.29 -3.79 -20.34
CA PRO A 66 -14.38 -4.68 -19.61
C PRO A 66 -15.10 -5.62 -18.65
N LYS A 67 -14.78 -6.90 -18.71
CA LYS A 67 -15.20 -7.94 -17.76
C LYS A 67 -14.01 -8.52 -16.98
N VAL A 68 -12.82 -8.40 -17.56
CA VAL A 68 -11.54 -8.71 -16.92
C VAL A 68 -10.72 -7.43 -16.92
N VAL A 69 -10.24 -7.02 -15.75
CA VAL A 69 -9.42 -5.82 -15.58
C VAL A 69 -8.04 -6.24 -15.06
N PHE A 70 -7.02 -5.92 -15.81
CA PHE A 70 -5.65 -5.97 -15.34
C PHE A 70 -5.37 -4.70 -14.53
N CYS A 71 -4.67 -4.83 -13.41
CA CYS A 71 -4.45 -3.70 -12.51
C CYS A 71 -3.03 -3.76 -11.92
N SER A 72 -2.35 -2.62 -11.86
CA SER A 72 -1.12 -2.45 -11.09
C SER A 72 -0.96 -1.00 -10.69
N HIS A 73 0.12 -0.65 -9.98
CA HIS A 73 0.32 0.71 -9.49
C HIS A 73 1.41 1.47 -10.24
N LEU A 74 1.26 2.81 -10.27
CA LEU A 74 2.12 3.74 -11.00
C LEU A 74 3.33 4.17 -10.19
N ASP A 75 3.16 4.22 -8.86
CA ASP A 75 4.20 4.71 -7.96
C ASP A 75 5.27 3.65 -7.67
N THR A 76 6.39 4.13 -7.18
CA THR A 76 7.50 3.32 -6.68
C THR A 76 8.02 3.91 -5.38
N VAL A 77 8.62 3.09 -4.53
CA VAL A 77 9.31 3.59 -3.34
C VAL A 77 10.56 4.41 -3.70
N PRO A 78 10.89 5.46 -2.92
CA PRO A 78 12.16 6.17 -3.07
C PRO A 78 13.35 5.32 -2.56
N PRO A 79 14.60 5.57 -3.03
CA PRO A 79 14.96 6.56 -4.04
C PRO A 79 14.71 6.06 -5.47
N TYR A 80 14.57 6.99 -6.43
CA TYR A 80 14.63 6.65 -7.85
C TYR A 80 16.01 6.08 -8.20
N ILE A 81 16.02 4.95 -8.93
CA ILE A 81 17.23 4.28 -9.42
C ILE A 81 17.05 4.07 -10.92
N PRO A 82 17.89 4.69 -11.77
CA PRO A 82 17.75 4.59 -13.21
C PRO A 82 17.96 3.16 -13.71
N PRO A 83 17.35 2.78 -14.85
CA PRO A 83 17.46 1.42 -15.39
C PRO A 83 18.86 1.13 -15.93
N THR A 84 19.27 -0.12 -15.72
CA THR A 84 20.46 -0.71 -16.35
C THR A 84 20.11 -2.08 -16.92
N VAL A 85 20.78 -2.45 -18.00
CA VAL A 85 20.54 -3.73 -18.70
C VAL A 85 21.82 -4.55 -18.70
N SER A 86 21.73 -5.82 -18.34
CA SER A 86 22.84 -6.77 -18.36
C SER A 86 22.41 -8.13 -18.91
N THR A 87 23.31 -8.78 -19.63
CA THR A 87 23.10 -10.13 -20.17
C THR A 87 23.44 -11.18 -19.14
N LEU A 88 22.56 -12.16 -18.93
CA LEU A 88 22.72 -13.25 -17.95
C LEU A 88 23.38 -14.52 -18.53
N GLY A 89 23.81 -14.49 -19.79
CA GLY A 89 24.33 -15.67 -20.49
C GLY A 89 23.23 -16.50 -21.17
N GLN A 90 23.63 -17.63 -21.80
CA GLN A 90 22.67 -18.47 -22.53
C GLN A 90 21.94 -19.42 -21.58
N SER A 91 20.61 -19.41 -21.63
CA SER A 91 19.71 -20.42 -21.06
C SER A 91 19.15 -21.31 -22.18
N GLU A 92 18.43 -22.39 -21.83
CA GLU A 92 17.77 -23.28 -22.81
C GLU A 92 16.78 -22.55 -23.76
N GLY A 93 16.38 -21.32 -23.43
CA GLY A 93 15.48 -20.46 -24.24
C GLY A 93 16.18 -19.33 -25.00
N GLY A 94 17.51 -19.27 -25.02
CA GLY A 94 18.27 -18.16 -25.60
C GLY A 94 18.97 -17.29 -24.55
N GLU A 95 19.41 -16.09 -24.96
CA GLU A 95 20.08 -15.14 -24.09
C GLU A 95 19.05 -14.45 -23.19
N ASP A 96 19.13 -14.67 -21.87
CA ASP A 96 18.29 -13.96 -20.92
C ASP A 96 18.92 -12.62 -20.52
N VAL A 97 18.09 -11.62 -20.31
CA VAL A 97 18.47 -10.24 -20.01
C VAL A 97 17.88 -9.83 -18.68
N ARG A 98 18.73 -9.29 -17.82
CA ARG A 98 18.32 -8.67 -16.56
C ARG A 98 18.21 -7.17 -16.74
N ILE A 99 17.08 -6.64 -16.33
CA ILE A 99 16.83 -5.21 -16.25
C ILE A 99 16.79 -4.85 -14.77
N SER A 100 17.67 -3.96 -14.32
CA SER A 100 17.77 -3.51 -12.93
C SER A 100 17.43 -2.04 -12.84
N GLY A 101 16.89 -1.60 -11.70
CA GLY A 101 16.47 -0.24 -11.43
C GLY A 101 15.16 -0.18 -10.65
N ARG A 102 14.81 0.97 -10.11
CA ARG A 102 13.58 1.13 -9.32
C ARG A 102 12.33 0.95 -10.19
N GLY A 103 11.39 0.13 -9.70
CA GLY A 103 10.15 -0.19 -10.41
C GLY A 103 10.29 -1.33 -11.43
N THR A 104 11.49 -1.89 -11.63
CA THR A 104 11.65 -3.03 -12.55
C THR A 104 10.82 -4.23 -12.14
N CYS A 105 10.72 -4.47 -10.84
CA CYS A 105 9.95 -5.54 -10.23
C CYS A 105 8.63 -5.01 -9.65
N ASP A 106 8.65 -3.81 -9.01
CA ASP A 106 7.55 -3.26 -8.23
C ASP A 106 7.30 -1.78 -8.59
N ALA A 107 6.34 -1.41 -9.53
CA ALA A 107 5.54 -2.37 -10.30
C ALA A 107 5.50 -2.04 -11.80
N LYS A 108 6.49 -1.28 -12.37
CA LYS A 108 6.49 -0.99 -13.82
C LYS A 108 6.67 -2.23 -14.68
N GLY A 109 7.37 -3.26 -14.16
CA GLY A 109 7.46 -4.57 -14.82
C GLY A 109 6.09 -5.26 -14.93
N GLN A 110 5.24 -5.10 -13.92
CA GLN A 110 3.85 -5.56 -13.93
C GLN A 110 3.06 -4.82 -15.02
N ILE A 111 3.12 -3.48 -15.01
CA ILE A 111 2.43 -2.63 -16.00
C ILE A 111 2.84 -3.03 -17.42
N PHE A 112 4.14 -3.16 -17.66
CA PHE A 112 4.67 -3.53 -18.97
C PHE A 112 4.19 -4.92 -19.41
N SER A 113 4.25 -5.91 -18.54
CA SER A 113 3.80 -7.27 -18.85
C SER A 113 2.30 -7.32 -19.14
N MET A 114 1.50 -6.59 -18.38
CA MET A 114 0.06 -6.47 -18.61
C MET A 114 -0.27 -5.73 -19.91
N TRP A 115 0.47 -4.67 -20.21
CA TRP A 115 0.32 -3.94 -21.46
C TRP A 115 0.60 -4.83 -22.68
N GLU A 116 1.70 -5.58 -22.70
CA GLU A 116 2.02 -6.51 -23.78
C GLU A 116 0.95 -7.61 -23.91
N ALA A 117 0.40 -8.10 -22.78
CA ALA A 117 -0.72 -9.03 -22.82
C ALA A 117 -2.00 -8.37 -23.40
N CYS A 118 -2.29 -7.12 -23.09
CA CYS A 118 -3.40 -6.37 -23.68
C CYS A 118 -3.24 -6.22 -25.20
N LEU A 119 -2.02 -5.93 -25.69
CA LEU A 119 -1.73 -5.85 -27.12
C LEU A 119 -1.93 -7.22 -27.82
N GLU A 120 -1.59 -8.32 -27.15
CA GLU A 120 -1.83 -9.67 -27.65
C GLU A 120 -3.33 -9.96 -27.74
N LEU A 121 -4.10 -9.63 -26.69
CA LEU A 121 -5.55 -9.80 -26.66
C LEU A 121 -6.24 -8.95 -27.75
N GLU A 122 -5.80 -7.70 -27.92
CA GLU A 122 -6.29 -6.81 -28.97
C GLU A 122 -6.05 -7.41 -30.36
N ARG A 123 -4.84 -7.95 -30.64
CA ARG A 123 -4.53 -8.67 -31.91
C ARG A 123 -5.41 -9.90 -32.15
N ARG A 124 -5.89 -10.53 -31.07
CA ARG A 124 -6.85 -11.64 -31.13
C ARG A 124 -8.30 -11.18 -31.31
N GLY A 125 -8.55 -9.87 -31.35
CA GLY A 125 -9.89 -9.28 -31.53
C GLY A 125 -10.74 -9.26 -30.25
N CYS A 126 -10.13 -9.42 -29.07
CA CYS A 126 -10.82 -9.31 -27.79
C CYS A 126 -11.18 -7.84 -27.50
N THR A 127 -12.36 -7.59 -26.91
CA THR A 127 -12.89 -6.23 -26.67
C THR A 127 -13.62 -6.07 -25.34
N ASP A 128 -13.37 -6.94 -24.36
CA ASP A 128 -14.06 -6.92 -23.08
C ASP A 128 -13.08 -6.98 -21.89
N PHE A 129 -11.96 -6.27 -22.02
CA PHE A 129 -10.94 -6.16 -20.99
C PHE A 129 -10.48 -4.70 -20.77
N GLY A 130 -9.79 -4.46 -19.67
CA GLY A 130 -9.22 -3.15 -19.36
C GLY A 130 -7.89 -3.25 -18.63
N LEU A 131 -7.15 -2.13 -18.62
CA LEU A 131 -5.92 -1.94 -17.84
C LEU A 131 -6.11 -0.73 -16.94
N LEU A 132 -6.12 -0.97 -15.63
CA LEU A 132 -6.29 0.03 -14.57
C LEU A 132 -4.95 0.23 -13.86
N LEU A 133 -4.43 1.44 -13.89
CA LEU A 133 -3.17 1.82 -13.27
C LEU A 133 -3.45 2.83 -12.17
N LEU A 134 -3.05 2.50 -10.94
CA LEU A 134 -3.43 3.21 -9.73
C LEU A 134 -2.25 3.99 -9.14
N ALA A 135 -2.52 5.15 -8.56
CA ALA A 135 -1.51 5.96 -7.89
C ALA A 135 -1.50 5.69 -6.38
N GLY A 136 -0.31 5.78 -5.75
CA GLY A 136 -0.15 5.80 -4.31
C GLY A 136 -0.44 4.49 -3.60
N GLU A 137 -0.11 3.35 -4.19
CA GLU A 137 -0.16 2.04 -3.54
C GLU A 137 0.77 2.02 -2.32
N GLU A 138 2.03 2.39 -2.54
CA GLU A 138 3.15 2.34 -1.59
C GLU A 138 2.94 3.22 -0.34
N THR A 139 2.08 4.23 -0.45
CA THR A 139 1.79 5.17 0.64
C THR A 139 0.43 4.95 1.29
N GLY A 140 -0.41 4.07 0.73
CA GLY A 140 -1.67 3.71 1.38
C GLY A 140 -2.84 3.43 0.45
N SER A 141 -2.59 2.95 -0.76
CA SER A 141 -3.61 2.56 -1.74
C SER A 141 -4.62 3.69 -2.04
N PHE A 142 -4.13 4.92 -2.17
CA PHE A 142 -4.99 6.08 -2.36
C PHE A 142 -5.77 6.00 -3.68
N GLY A 143 -5.13 5.57 -4.75
CA GLY A 143 -5.74 5.39 -6.07
C GLY A 143 -6.83 4.33 -6.05
N ALA A 144 -6.58 3.18 -5.42
CA ALA A 144 -7.56 2.11 -5.29
C ALA A 144 -8.80 2.56 -4.51
N LYS A 145 -8.60 3.31 -3.42
CA LYS A 145 -9.70 3.89 -2.62
C LYS A 145 -10.51 4.90 -3.43
N ALA A 146 -9.85 5.77 -4.19
CA ALA A 146 -10.50 6.75 -5.06
C ALA A 146 -11.31 6.06 -6.17
N PHE A 147 -10.74 5.07 -6.84
CA PHE A 147 -11.41 4.28 -7.87
C PHE A 147 -12.64 3.55 -7.31
N ASN A 148 -12.49 2.88 -6.17
CA ASN A 148 -13.60 2.17 -5.52
C ASN A 148 -14.74 3.13 -5.14
N ALA A 149 -14.44 4.33 -4.63
CA ALA A 149 -15.45 5.31 -4.26
C ALA A 149 -16.25 5.82 -5.46
N SER A 150 -15.63 6.00 -6.63
CA SER A 150 -16.29 6.43 -7.87
C SER A 150 -17.07 5.33 -8.59
N SER A 151 -16.75 4.06 -8.30
CA SER A 151 -17.36 2.90 -8.96
C SER A 151 -18.62 2.38 -8.25
N VAL A 152 -18.92 2.86 -7.03
CA VAL A 152 -20.11 2.46 -6.27
C VAL A 152 -21.24 3.46 -6.54
N PRO A 153 -22.46 3.02 -6.95
CA PRO A 153 -23.62 3.89 -7.07
C PRO A 153 -23.93 4.64 -5.79
N SER A 154 -24.30 5.90 -5.88
CA SER A 154 -24.54 6.79 -4.72
C SER A 154 -25.64 6.29 -3.76
N ASP A 155 -26.58 5.48 -4.27
CA ASP A 155 -27.66 4.85 -3.51
C ASP A 155 -27.23 3.60 -2.72
N ARG A 156 -26.04 3.05 -3.02
CA ARG A 156 -25.43 1.90 -2.32
C ARG A 156 -24.14 2.27 -1.57
N ALA A 157 -23.72 3.52 -1.64
CA ALA A 157 -22.57 3.96 -0.86
C ALA A 157 -22.85 3.73 0.64
N PRO A 158 -21.99 3.04 1.40
CA PRO A 158 -22.13 2.98 2.83
C PRO A 158 -22.17 4.41 3.36
N MET A 159 -23.12 4.71 4.26
CA MET A 159 -23.18 6.03 4.88
C MET A 159 -21.76 6.43 5.31
N PRO A 160 -21.30 7.63 4.95
CA PRO A 160 -19.96 8.06 5.36
C PRO A 160 -19.90 7.91 6.87
N LEU A 161 -18.92 7.17 7.36
CA LEU A 161 -18.52 7.24 8.76
C LEU A 161 -18.38 8.75 9.03
N ARG A 162 -19.23 9.28 9.91
CA ARG A 162 -19.26 10.70 10.26
C ARG A 162 -17.83 11.19 10.38
N ALA A 163 -17.40 11.98 9.41
CA ALA A 163 -16.17 12.72 9.54
C ALA A 163 -16.36 13.55 10.81
N VAL A 164 -15.56 13.28 11.82
CA VAL A 164 -15.46 14.16 12.98
C VAL A 164 -14.94 15.46 12.40
N ALA A 165 -15.79 16.47 12.40
CA ALA A 165 -15.45 17.77 11.83
C ALA A 165 -14.21 18.32 12.54
N PRO A 166 -13.34 19.08 11.86
CA PRO A 166 -12.17 19.71 12.47
C PRO A 166 -12.50 20.69 13.61
N SER A 167 -13.79 21.03 13.82
CA SER A 167 -14.29 21.93 14.85
C SER A 167 -14.20 21.40 16.29
N ASP A 168 -13.93 20.12 16.52
CA ASP A 168 -13.83 19.57 17.87
C ASP A 168 -12.42 19.65 18.50
N TRP A 169 -11.49 20.33 17.81
CA TRP A 169 -10.21 20.70 18.37
C TRP A 169 -10.30 22.09 19.00
N VAL A 170 -10.71 22.16 20.25
CA VAL A 170 -10.59 23.39 21.04
C VAL A 170 -9.11 23.70 21.23
N THR A 171 -8.59 24.57 20.37
CA THR A 171 -7.30 25.23 20.59
C THR A 171 -7.55 26.49 21.45
N ASN A 172 -7.22 26.40 22.74
CA ASN A 172 -6.90 27.57 23.50
C ASN A 172 -5.62 28.20 22.92
N ARG A 173 -5.77 29.26 22.13
CA ARG A 173 -4.71 30.25 21.88
C ARG A 173 -5.35 31.63 21.84
N ALA A 174 -4.82 32.46 22.73
CA ALA A 174 -5.16 33.86 22.86
C ALA A 174 -4.80 34.67 21.62
N SER A 175 -5.63 35.69 21.44
CA SER A 175 -5.59 36.77 20.47
C SER A 175 -4.26 37.49 20.27
N SER A 176 -3.94 37.85 19.05
CA SER A 176 -3.38 39.19 18.75
C SER A 176 -3.71 39.57 17.30
N ASP A 177 -4.08 40.82 17.16
CA ASP A 177 -4.79 41.50 16.11
C ASP A 177 -4.03 41.79 14.82
N ALA A 178 -4.86 42.13 13.81
CA ALA A 178 -4.76 43.20 12.81
C ALA A 178 -4.12 42.85 11.43
N ALA A 179 -4.86 42.89 10.41
CA ALA A 179 -5.30 43.95 9.51
C ALA A 179 -4.90 43.79 8.04
N THR A 180 -5.91 43.97 7.20
CA THR A 180 -5.97 44.54 5.84
C THR A 180 -5.47 43.76 4.60
N GLY A 181 -6.48 43.48 3.71
CA GLY A 181 -6.31 43.14 2.28
C GLY A 181 -6.03 44.39 1.43
N PRO A 182 -6.33 44.48 0.11
CA PRO A 182 -6.77 43.48 -0.86
C PRO A 182 -5.93 43.53 -2.17
N GLY A 183 -6.10 42.58 -3.10
CA GLY A 183 -5.51 42.68 -4.43
C GLY A 183 -6.09 41.69 -5.45
N ILE A 184 -7.11 42.14 -6.16
CA ILE A 184 -7.71 41.44 -7.30
C ILE A 184 -6.79 41.61 -8.52
N CYS A 185 -6.43 40.53 -9.19
CA CYS A 185 -6.02 40.55 -10.58
C CYS A 185 -6.80 39.49 -11.38
N SER A 186 -7.69 40.00 -12.23
CA SER A 186 -8.47 39.27 -13.22
C SER A 186 -7.59 38.88 -14.43
N GLY A 187 -7.42 37.59 -14.68
CA GLY A 187 -6.93 37.04 -15.93
C GLY A 187 -8.00 36.17 -16.56
N LYS A 188 -8.58 36.61 -17.68
CA LYS A 188 -9.54 35.84 -18.49
C LYS A 188 -8.78 34.73 -19.19
N TYR A 189 -9.14 33.48 -18.91
CA TYR A 189 -8.88 32.35 -19.79
C TYR A 189 -10.23 31.71 -20.18
N GLY A 190 -10.33 31.40 -21.49
CA GLY A 190 -11.55 30.94 -22.14
C GLY A 190 -12.05 29.63 -21.55
N LYS A 191 -13.35 29.56 -21.34
CA LYS A 191 -14.08 28.37 -20.95
C LYS A 191 -14.12 27.38 -22.10
N ASP A 192 -13.49 26.23 -21.92
CA ASP A 192 -13.93 25.00 -22.58
C ASP A 192 -14.72 24.23 -21.51
N ASP A 193 -16.04 24.43 -21.52
CA ASP A 193 -16.99 23.86 -20.55
C ASP A 193 -17.29 22.39 -20.92
N ARG A 194 -16.31 21.50 -20.80
CA ARG A 194 -16.56 20.07 -20.65
C ARG A 194 -15.95 19.60 -19.34
N ALA A 195 -16.78 19.63 -18.29
CA ALA A 195 -16.45 18.90 -17.06
C ALA A 195 -16.16 17.44 -17.45
N PRO A 196 -15.07 16.83 -16.93
CA PRO A 196 -14.83 15.39 -17.13
C PRO A 196 -16.06 14.64 -16.63
N MET A 197 -16.65 13.81 -17.52
CA MET A 197 -17.79 12.99 -17.14
C MET A 197 -17.38 12.10 -15.97
N PRO A 198 -18.14 12.07 -14.88
CA PRO A 198 -17.88 11.15 -13.79
C PRO A 198 -17.93 9.71 -14.33
N LEU A 199 -17.00 8.87 -13.91
CA LEU A 199 -17.01 7.44 -14.17
C LEU A 199 -18.43 6.92 -13.89
N ARG A 200 -19.14 6.46 -14.93
CA ARG A 200 -20.50 5.91 -14.76
C ARG A 200 -20.40 4.72 -13.82
N ALA A 201 -21.13 4.78 -12.71
CA ALA A 201 -21.34 3.68 -11.82
C ALA A 201 -21.93 2.49 -12.59
N VAL A 202 -21.11 1.51 -12.89
CA VAL A 202 -21.52 0.21 -13.43
C VAL A 202 -21.54 -0.75 -12.25
N ALA A 203 -22.62 -1.51 -12.10
CA ALA A 203 -22.65 -2.60 -11.14
C ALA A 203 -21.65 -3.68 -11.62
N LEU A 204 -20.47 -3.78 -10.95
CA LEU A 204 -19.34 -4.62 -11.36
C LEU A 204 -19.48 -6.08 -10.89
N GLY A 205 -20.69 -6.56 -10.60
CA GLY A 205 -20.97 -7.83 -9.93
C GLY A 205 -20.32 -9.10 -10.51
N ASP A 206 -20.00 -9.11 -11.81
CA ASP A 206 -19.38 -10.28 -12.48
C ASP A 206 -17.95 -10.02 -12.95
N TRP A 207 -17.36 -8.86 -12.64
CA TRP A 207 -16.05 -8.50 -13.11
C TRP A 207 -14.96 -9.14 -12.26
N VAL A 208 -13.86 -9.48 -12.93
CA VAL A 208 -12.66 -9.99 -12.29
C VAL A 208 -11.54 -8.97 -12.42
N ILE A 209 -10.82 -8.72 -11.33
CA ILE A 209 -9.60 -7.94 -11.37
C ILE A 209 -8.38 -8.84 -11.14
N ILE A 210 -7.37 -8.67 -11.99
CA ILE A 210 -6.05 -9.30 -11.88
C ILE A 210 -5.07 -8.23 -11.47
N VAL A 211 -4.64 -8.26 -10.21
CA VAL A 211 -3.68 -7.30 -9.64
C VAL A 211 -2.28 -7.84 -9.83
N GLY A 212 -1.40 -7.05 -10.43
CA GLY A 212 0.00 -7.38 -10.68
C GLY A 212 0.89 -6.94 -9.53
N GLU A 213 1.52 -7.93 -8.92
CA GLU A 213 2.49 -7.78 -7.84
C GLU A 213 3.63 -8.79 -8.02
N PRO A 214 4.82 -8.58 -7.41
CA PRO A 214 5.96 -9.49 -7.59
C PRO A 214 5.74 -10.82 -6.85
N THR A 215 5.11 -11.76 -7.54
CA THR A 215 4.75 -13.09 -7.02
C THR A 215 5.48 -14.25 -7.68
N ASP A 216 6.61 -14.01 -8.36
CA ASP A 216 7.35 -15.02 -9.13
C ASP A 216 6.43 -15.78 -10.10
N ASN A 217 5.50 -15.10 -10.77
CA ASN A 217 4.49 -15.67 -11.66
C ASN A 217 3.57 -16.75 -11.02
N HIS A 218 3.47 -16.79 -9.68
CA HIS A 218 2.51 -17.65 -8.98
C HIS A 218 1.23 -16.87 -8.68
N MET A 219 0.09 -17.52 -8.83
CA MET A 219 -1.16 -16.94 -8.31
C MET A 219 -1.14 -16.98 -6.79
N THR A 220 -1.51 -15.87 -6.18
CA THR A 220 -1.57 -15.78 -4.73
C THR A 220 -2.83 -16.45 -4.20
N SER A 221 -2.68 -17.41 -3.28
CA SER A 221 -3.82 -18.03 -2.59
C SER A 221 -4.38 -17.14 -1.48
N ALA A 222 -3.50 -16.46 -0.73
CA ALA A 222 -3.86 -15.54 0.33
C ALA A 222 -2.74 -14.53 0.59
N SER A 223 -3.08 -13.35 1.12
CA SER A 223 -2.12 -12.34 1.60
C SER A 223 -2.33 -12.02 3.07
N LYS A 224 -1.23 -11.65 3.75
CA LYS A 224 -1.31 -11.14 5.12
C LYS A 224 -1.99 -9.77 5.15
N GLY A 225 -2.72 -9.53 6.24
CA GLY A 225 -3.21 -8.21 6.58
C GLY A 225 -2.11 -7.29 7.09
N THR A 226 -2.44 -6.02 7.19
CA THR A 226 -1.55 -4.97 7.69
C THR A 226 -2.26 -4.20 8.80
N LYS A 227 -1.56 -3.88 9.88
CA LYS A 227 -2.07 -2.97 10.91
C LYS A 227 -0.96 -2.03 11.34
N SER A 228 -1.23 -0.73 11.30
CA SER A 228 -0.28 0.32 11.66
C SER A 228 -0.76 1.10 12.87
N TYR A 229 0.12 1.24 13.86
CA TYR A 229 -0.17 1.97 15.09
C TYR A 229 0.97 2.92 15.42
N GLU A 230 0.65 4.16 15.77
CA GLU A 230 1.58 5.06 16.44
C GLU A 230 1.48 4.86 17.94
N VAL A 231 2.60 4.65 18.56
CA VAL A 231 2.71 4.50 20.01
C VAL A 231 3.53 5.65 20.55
N THR A 232 3.01 6.32 21.56
CA THR A 232 3.68 7.43 22.25
C THR A 232 3.80 7.11 23.73
N PHE A 233 5.00 7.26 24.25
CA PHE A 233 5.30 7.21 25.69
C PHE A 233 5.58 8.63 26.19
N LYS A 234 4.96 8.98 27.32
CA LYS A 234 5.20 10.25 28.03
C LYS A 234 5.99 9.95 29.30
N GLY A 235 7.22 10.40 29.33
CA GLY A 235 8.10 10.34 30.49
C GLY A 235 8.09 11.65 31.28
N GLU A 236 9.08 11.76 32.18
CA GLU A 236 9.37 12.96 32.96
C GLU A 236 10.87 13.21 32.89
N ALA A 237 11.25 14.34 32.28
CA ALA A 237 12.64 14.71 32.09
C ALA A 237 13.30 15.00 33.43
N PHE A 238 14.50 14.46 33.63
CA PHE A 238 15.36 14.75 34.77
C PHE A 238 16.82 14.51 34.41
N HIS A 239 17.72 15.00 35.25
CA HIS A 239 19.15 14.78 35.07
C HIS A 239 19.49 13.27 35.13
N SER A 240 20.20 12.75 34.13
CA SER A 240 20.46 11.30 33.97
C SER A 240 21.23 10.66 35.12
N GLY A 241 22.00 11.45 35.89
CA GLY A 241 22.67 11.01 37.10
C GLY A 241 21.74 10.77 38.31
N TYR A 242 20.48 11.17 38.23
CA TYR A 242 19.48 11.04 39.30
C TYR A 242 18.17 10.48 38.75
N PRO A 243 18.18 9.28 38.13
CA PRO A 243 17.05 8.73 37.43
C PRO A 243 15.81 8.45 38.31
N GLN A 244 15.99 8.40 39.64
CA GLN A 244 14.92 8.19 40.61
C GLN A 244 13.94 9.36 40.73
N TYR A 245 14.28 10.55 40.19
CA TYR A 245 13.45 11.74 40.23
C TYR A 245 12.73 12.04 38.90
N GLY A 246 12.92 11.19 37.90
CA GLY A 246 12.25 11.30 36.61
C GLY A 246 11.75 9.96 36.11
N CYS A 247 11.31 9.91 34.87
CA CYS A 247 10.87 8.67 34.24
C CYS A 247 11.19 8.69 32.73
N SER A 248 12.03 7.78 32.29
CA SER A 248 12.48 7.74 30.90
C SER A 248 11.46 7.10 29.97
N ALA A 249 11.00 7.82 28.95
CA ALA A 249 10.14 7.28 27.89
C ALA A 249 10.86 6.17 27.08
N VAL A 250 12.20 6.22 26.98
CA VAL A 250 13.02 5.18 26.33
C VAL A 250 12.99 3.86 27.12
N GLU A 251 13.06 3.92 28.46
CA GLU A 251 12.94 2.70 29.29
C GLU A 251 11.54 2.10 29.20
N MET A 252 10.50 2.95 29.19
CA MET A 252 9.11 2.49 28.99
C MET A 252 8.92 1.81 27.66
N PHE A 253 9.54 2.33 26.59
CA PHE A 253 9.55 1.67 25.28
C PHE A 253 10.27 0.31 25.36
N GLY A 254 11.36 0.18 26.11
CA GLY A 254 12.03 -1.09 26.35
C GLY A 254 11.11 -2.13 27.01
N ASP A 255 10.37 -1.71 28.04
CA ASP A 255 9.37 -2.56 28.72
C ASP A 255 8.23 -3.00 27.74
N PHE A 256 7.72 -2.07 26.95
CA PHE A 256 6.73 -2.36 25.91
C PHE A 256 7.25 -3.34 24.88
N LEU A 257 8.49 -3.16 24.40
CA LEU A 257 9.10 -4.06 23.42
C LEU A 257 9.25 -5.49 23.98
N ASN A 258 9.62 -5.62 25.26
CA ASN A 258 9.67 -6.90 25.93
C ASN A 258 8.27 -7.53 26.07
N ALA A 259 7.27 -6.73 26.41
CA ALA A 259 5.88 -7.17 26.47
C ALA A 259 5.40 -7.66 25.09
N LEU A 260 5.67 -6.90 24.03
CA LEU A 260 5.28 -7.28 22.65
C LEU A 260 5.95 -8.58 22.21
N ARG A 261 7.23 -8.78 22.53
CA ARG A 261 7.97 -10.03 22.27
C ARG A 261 7.44 -11.23 23.04
N SER A 262 6.81 -11.03 24.19
CA SER A 262 6.22 -12.10 24.99
C SER A 262 4.87 -12.59 24.49
N ILE A 263 4.24 -11.84 23.56
CA ILE A 263 2.95 -12.23 22.99
C ILE A 263 3.17 -13.39 22.01
N VAL A 264 2.47 -14.49 22.25
CA VAL A 264 2.44 -15.63 21.33
C VAL A 264 1.22 -15.49 20.43
N PHE A 265 1.44 -15.19 19.16
CA PHE A 265 0.40 -15.16 18.16
C PHE A 265 0.12 -16.58 17.65
N PRO A 266 -1.15 -16.95 17.39
CA PRO A 266 -1.46 -18.22 16.77
C PRO A 266 -0.82 -18.32 15.37
N LYS A 267 -0.38 -19.53 15.03
CA LYS A 267 0.13 -19.84 13.69
C LYS A 267 -1.04 -20.16 12.79
N ASP A 268 -1.13 -19.45 11.67
CA ASP A 268 -2.10 -19.70 10.60
C ASP A 268 -1.60 -20.82 9.68
N GLU A 269 -2.49 -21.69 9.21
CA GLU A 269 -2.11 -22.81 8.34
C GLU A 269 -1.66 -22.38 6.94
N ILE A 270 -2.22 -21.28 6.43
CA ILE A 270 -1.93 -20.75 5.08
C ILE A 270 -0.85 -19.68 5.14
N LEU A 271 -1.03 -18.68 6.02
CA LEU A 271 -0.21 -17.48 6.09
C LEU A 271 0.97 -17.58 7.07
N GLY A 272 1.03 -18.66 7.83
CA GLY A 272 2.11 -18.91 8.79
C GLY A 272 2.07 -17.98 10.01
N ASN A 273 3.22 -17.44 10.41
CA ASN A 273 3.32 -16.63 11.62
C ASN A 273 2.99 -15.16 11.37
N THR A 274 2.35 -14.51 12.34
CA THR A 274 2.27 -13.05 12.43
C THR A 274 3.67 -12.48 12.63
N THR A 275 3.97 -11.41 11.90
CA THR A 275 5.23 -10.67 12.05
C THR A 275 4.95 -9.20 12.35
N TRP A 276 5.91 -8.51 12.95
CA TRP A 276 5.80 -7.09 13.22
C TRP A 276 7.17 -6.40 13.15
N ASN A 277 7.14 -5.11 12.89
CA ASN A 277 8.30 -4.25 12.84
C ASN A 277 8.04 -2.94 13.59
N ILE A 278 9.10 -2.31 14.08
CA ILE A 278 9.06 -0.97 14.66
C ILE A 278 9.83 -0.03 13.75
N GLY A 279 9.14 1.00 13.29
CA GLY A 279 9.71 2.06 12.48
C GLY A 279 9.44 3.44 13.07
N LYS A 280 9.99 4.48 12.45
CA LYS A 280 9.81 5.89 12.84
C LYS A 280 9.99 6.11 14.35
N LEU A 281 11.05 5.49 14.93
CA LEU A 281 11.39 5.63 16.33
C LEU A 281 12.07 6.97 16.55
N VAL A 282 11.47 7.82 17.37
CA VAL A 282 11.97 9.17 17.66
C VAL A 282 11.96 9.43 19.17
N SER A 283 13.11 9.82 19.71
CA SER A 283 13.28 10.37 21.05
C SER A 283 14.37 11.44 20.96
N ASP A 284 13.97 12.70 21.10
CA ASP A 284 14.85 13.86 20.88
C ASP A 284 15.29 14.48 22.22
N ASN A 285 15.97 13.68 23.03
CA ASN A 285 16.52 14.12 24.30
C ASN A 285 18.05 14.14 24.27
N PRO A 286 18.70 15.12 24.91
CA PRO A 286 20.14 15.08 25.16
C PRO A 286 20.55 13.86 26.00
N GLN A 287 21.75 13.35 25.78
CA GLN A 287 22.22 12.13 26.46
C GLN A 287 22.24 12.21 28.01
N ASN A 288 22.31 13.40 28.57
CA ASN A 288 22.35 13.65 30.01
C ASN A 288 20.99 13.99 30.65
N ILE A 289 19.92 13.88 29.90
CA ILE A 289 18.53 14.12 30.36
C ILE A 289 17.68 12.88 30.03
N LEU A 290 16.88 12.42 31.00
CA LEU A 290 15.89 11.36 30.75
C LEU A 290 14.89 11.82 29.70
N SER A 291 14.53 10.91 28.78
CA SER A 291 13.56 11.21 27.73
C SER A 291 12.19 11.44 28.33
N ASP A 292 11.59 12.59 28.07
CA ASP A 292 10.20 12.92 28.44
C ASP A 292 9.18 12.47 27.39
N ARG A 293 9.66 12.10 26.18
CA ARG A 293 8.79 11.63 25.10
C ARG A 293 9.52 10.70 24.14
N LEU A 294 8.84 9.61 23.77
CA LEU A 294 9.23 8.75 22.67
C LEU A 294 8.00 8.42 21.82
N THR A 295 8.16 8.46 20.50
CA THR A 295 7.15 8.00 19.54
C THR A 295 7.72 6.92 18.63
N CYS A 296 6.91 5.94 18.25
CA CYS A 296 7.28 4.96 17.24
C CYS A 296 6.06 4.48 16.46
N ARG A 297 6.29 3.85 15.31
CA ARG A 297 5.29 3.11 14.56
C ARG A 297 5.50 1.62 14.73
N VAL A 298 4.44 0.93 15.16
CA VAL A 298 4.37 -0.53 15.17
C VAL A 298 3.55 -0.98 13.97
N TYR A 299 4.14 -1.82 13.15
CA TYR A 299 3.53 -2.32 11.93
C TYR A 299 3.45 -3.85 11.97
N PHE A 300 2.24 -4.38 11.90
CA PHE A 300 1.99 -5.82 11.92
C PHE A 300 1.64 -6.33 10.53
N ARG A 301 2.11 -7.54 10.22
CA ARG A 301 1.64 -8.40 9.15
C ARG A 301 0.82 -9.51 9.78
N THR A 302 -0.50 -9.36 9.73
CA THR A 302 -1.46 -10.23 10.42
C THR A 302 -1.89 -11.40 9.55
N THR A 303 -2.39 -12.46 10.19
CA THR A 303 -2.95 -13.66 9.56
C THR A 303 -4.44 -13.77 9.91
N PHE A 304 -5.18 -14.68 9.30
CA PHE A 304 -6.60 -14.89 9.63
C PHE A 304 -6.81 -15.16 11.11
N GLU A 305 -5.89 -15.92 11.72
CA GLU A 305 -5.96 -16.30 13.14
C GLU A 305 -5.56 -15.15 14.09
N SER A 306 -4.80 -14.17 13.64
CA SER A 306 -4.22 -13.14 14.50
C SER A 306 -4.77 -11.73 14.30
N ASP A 307 -5.50 -11.46 13.23
CA ASP A 307 -5.89 -10.10 12.84
C ASP A 307 -6.72 -9.39 13.92
N GLU A 308 -7.75 -10.05 14.40
CA GLU A 308 -8.60 -9.54 15.49
C GLU A 308 -7.82 -9.47 16.81
N MET A 309 -6.98 -10.47 17.09
CA MET A 309 -6.15 -10.49 18.30
C MET A 309 -5.22 -9.27 18.37
N VAL A 310 -4.53 -8.91 17.26
CA VAL A 310 -3.68 -7.73 17.18
C VAL A 310 -4.49 -6.46 17.45
N CYS A 311 -5.65 -6.31 16.81
CA CYS A 311 -6.53 -5.17 17.04
C CYS A 311 -6.96 -5.06 18.52
N ASN A 312 -7.33 -6.18 19.14
CA ASN A 312 -7.75 -6.23 20.54
C ASN A 312 -6.60 -5.92 21.49
N ILE A 313 -5.39 -6.43 21.22
CA ILE A 313 -4.18 -6.12 22.00
C ILE A 313 -3.92 -4.63 21.95
N MET A 314 -3.78 -4.04 20.77
CA MET A 314 -3.40 -2.64 20.63
C MET A 314 -4.46 -1.67 21.16
N LYS A 315 -5.73 -2.04 21.16
CA LYS A 315 -6.83 -1.29 21.76
C LYS A 315 -6.81 -1.31 23.29
N ASN A 316 -6.28 -2.36 23.90
CA ASN A 316 -6.41 -2.63 25.33
C ASN A 316 -5.08 -2.58 26.10
N ILE A 317 -3.95 -2.27 25.43
CA ILE A 317 -2.61 -2.31 26.01
C ILE A 317 -2.21 -1.00 26.72
N ALA A 318 -2.82 0.12 26.36
CA ALA A 318 -2.40 1.46 26.75
C ALA A 318 -3.39 2.16 27.69
N GLY A 319 -2.88 3.11 28.45
CA GLY A 319 -3.65 3.98 29.37
C GLY A 319 -3.82 3.40 30.77
N PRO A 320 -4.38 4.22 31.70
CA PRO A 320 -4.58 3.83 33.09
C PRO A 320 -5.57 2.67 33.25
N ASP A 321 -6.49 2.52 32.31
CA ASP A 321 -7.53 1.48 32.29
C ASP A 321 -7.18 0.30 31.35
N ALA A 322 -5.88 0.12 31.03
CA ALA A 322 -5.43 -0.96 30.19
C ALA A 322 -5.97 -2.33 30.69
N LYS A 323 -6.62 -3.08 29.81
CA LYS A 323 -7.20 -4.39 30.15
C LYS A 323 -6.18 -5.52 30.09
N LEU A 324 -5.18 -5.38 29.21
CA LEU A 324 -4.03 -6.29 29.15
C LEU A 324 -3.00 -5.84 30.16
N ARG A 325 -2.48 -6.81 30.93
CA ARG A 325 -1.53 -6.55 32.00
C ARG A 325 -0.28 -7.38 31.80
N PHE A 326 0.86 -6.72 31.79
CA PHE A 326 2.15 -7.37 31.62
C PHE A 326 2.93 -7.31 32.94
N GLY A 327 3.27 -8.47 33.49
CA GLY A 327 4.08 -8.58 34.70
C GLY A 327 5.58 -8.49 34.39
N ARG A 328 6.36 -8.00 35.35
CA ARG A 328 7.82 -7.86 35.19
C ARG A 328 8.61 -9.17 35.31
N ARG A 329 8.02 -10.35 35.62
CA ARG A 329 8.79 -11.60 35.82
C ARG A 329 7.99 -12.85 35.46
N ARG A 330 8.62 -13.75 34.70
CA ARG A 330 8.39 -15.19 34.83
C ARG A 330 8.91 -15.64 36.18
N VAL A 331 8.09 -16.33 36.96
CA VAL A 331 8.55 -17.01 38.15
C VAL A 331 9.31 -18.28 37.75
N GLN A 332 10.35 -18.64 38.48
CA GLN A 332 11.18 -19.82 38.21
C GLN A 332 10.41 -21.17 38.16
N ASP A 333 9.15 -21.20 38.62
CA ASP A 333 8.29 -22.37 38.61
C ASP A 333 7.39 -22.50 37.36
N GLY A 334 7.51 -21.60 36.39
CA GLY A 334 6.74 -21.66 35.14
C GLY A 334 5.32 -21.10 35.23
N SER A 335 4.88 -20.58 36.37
CA SER A 335 3.57 -19.93 36.48
C SER A 335 3.58 -18.53 35.94
N ASP A 336 2.63 -18.19 35.05
CA ASP A 336 2.40 -16.84 34.58
C ASP A 336 1.76 -16.00 35.68
N ILE A 337 2.52 -15.09 36.30
CA ILE A 337 1.89 -14.08 37.15
C ILE A 337 1.24 -13.04 36.24
N VAL A 338 -0.09 -13.12 36.11
CA VAL A 338 -0.90 -12.02 35.59
C VAL A 338 -0.72 -10.85 36.58
N ALA A 339 -0.10 -9.77 36.14
CA ALA A 339 0.07 -8.59 36.98
C ALA A 339 -1.30 -8.08 37.43
N LYS A 340 -1.47 -7.90 38.74
CA LYS A 340 -2.75 -7.38 39.31
C LYS A 340 -2.98 -5.92 38.93
N GLU A 341 -1.91 -5.18 38.62
CA GLU A 341 -1.97 -3.75 38.34
C GLU A 341 -1.46 -3.45 36.91
N VAL A 342 -1.93 -2.33 36.36
CA VAL A 342 -1.43 -1.79 35.08
C VAL A 342 -0.01 -1.30 35.30
N ALA A 343 0.91 -1.75 34.44
CA ALA A 343 2.33 -1.36 34.54
C ALA A 343 2.51 0.16 34.33
N PRO A 344 3.52 0.78 34.97
CA PRO A 344 3.78 2.22 34.81
C PRO A 344 3.88 2.66 33.34
N TRP A 345 4.60 1.91 32.52
CA TRP A 345 4.77 2.19 31.09
C TRP A 345 3.45 2.17 30.31
N GLN A 346 2.49 1.29 30.69
CA GLN A 346 1.18 1.23 30.06
C GLN A 346 0.34 2.48 30.39
N LYS A 347 0.41 2.96 31.67
CA LYS A 347 -0.30 4.17 32.09
C LYS A 347 0.17 5.41 31.34
N ALA A 348 1.47 5.47 31.01
CA ALA A 348 2.13 6.56 30.31
C ALA A 348 2.06 6.45 28.78
N MET A 349 1.53 5.32 28.27
CA MET A 349 1.46 5.00 26.85
C MET A 349 0.12 5.43 26.26
N SER A 350 0.16 5.91 25.02
CA SER A 350 -1.02 6.10 24.17
C SER A 350 -0.80 5.44 22.81
N VAL A 351 -1.89 4.95 22.22
CA VAL A 351 -1.91 4.26 20.92
C VAL A 351 -2.90 4.95 20.00
N LYS A 352 -2.45 5.29 18.79
CA LYS A 352 -3.27 5.81 17.70
C LYS A 352 -3.22 4.82 16.54
N ALA A 353 -4.37 4.31 16.13
CA ALA A 353 -4.47 3.44 14.96
C ALA A 353 -4.42 4.26 13.66
N PHE A 354 -3.71 3.76 12.66
CA PHE A 354 -3.65 4.31 11.30
C PHE A 354 -4.36 3.42 10.27
N GLY A 355 -5.05 2.38 10.74
CA GLY A 355 -5.74 1.44 9.88
C GLY A 355 -4.84 0.33 9.34
N GLY A 356 -5.21 -0.18 8.20
CA GLY A 356 -4.58 -1.29 7.49
C GLY A 356 -5.62 -2.29 7.00
N ASP A 357 -5.17 -3.25 6.19
CA ASP A 357 -6.02 -4.23 5.56
C ASP A 357 -6.16 -5.50 6.41
N THR A 358 -7.25 -6.24 6.16
CA THR A 358 -7.43 -7.59 6.70
C THR A 358 -6.72 -8.61 5.81
N PRO A 359 -6.32 -9.77 6.35
CA PRO A 359 -5.88 -10.89 5.53
C PRO A 359 -6.92 -11.22 4.48
N THR A 360 -6.48 -11.53 3.26
CA THR A 360 -7.38 -11.67 2.11
C THR A 360 -7.12 -13.00 1.40
N MET A 361 -8.19 -13.73 1.08
CA MET A 361 -8.16 -14.86 0.16
C MET A 361 -8.36 -14.37 -1.28
N TYR A 362 -7.66 -14.98 -2.23
CA TYR A 362 -7.76 -14.65 -3.64
C TYR A 362 -8.36 -15.81 -4.45
N LYS A 363 -9.00 -15.48 -5.58
CA LYS A 363 -9.39 -16.48 -6.56
C LYS A 363 -8.14 -17.03 -7.25
N THR A 364 -8.06 -18.33 -7.34
CA THR A 364 -7.04 -19.04 -8.13
C THR A 364 -7.71 -19.78 -9.30
N LEU A 365 -6.98 -20.00 -10.36
CA LEU A 365 -7.41 -20.74 -11.54
C LEU A 365 -6.67 -22.06 -11.61
N GLU A 366 -7.34 -23.09 -12.11
CA GLU A 366 -6.72 -24.40 -12.31
C GLU A 366 -5.58 -24.34 -13.35
N GLY A 367 -4.51 -25.11 -13.13
CA GLY A 367 -3.35 -25.15 -13.99
C GLY A 367 -2.34 -24.01 -13.84
N PHE A 368 -2.50 -23.17 -12.78
CA PHE A 368 -1.51 -22.18 -12.38
C PHE A 368 -0.88 -22.55 -11.03
N PRO A 369 0.43 -22.35 -10.86
CA PRO A 369 1.07 -22.54 -9.57
C PRO A 369 0.56 -21.50 -8.58
N THR A 370 0.40 -21.89 -7.31
CA THR A 370 -0.13 -21.01 -6.25
C THR A 370 0.79 -20.94 -5.04
N LYS A 371 0.82 -19.79 -4.36
CA LYS A 371 1.49 -19.61 -3.07
C LYS A 371 0.82 -18.49 -2.25
N PRO A 372 0.90 -18.52 -0.91
CA PRO A 372 0.54 -17.36 -0.10
C PRO A 372 1.66 -16.31 -0.14
N VAL A 373 1.29 -15.04 0.14
CA VAL A 373 2.25 -13.93 0.24
C VAL A 373 2.14 -13.22 1.59
N ALA A 374 3.24 -12.58 2.01
CA ALA A 374 3.30 -11.90 3.29
C ALA A 374 3.15 -10.36 3.19
N PHE A 375 2.94 -9.84 1.98
CA PHE A 375 2.81 -8.41 1.71
C PHE A 375 1.36 -8.02 1.38
N GLY A 376 1.07 -6.72 1.40
CA GLY A 376 -0.21 -6.15 0.99
C GLY A 376 -0.20 -5.74 -0.48
N SER A 377 -1.35 -5.30 -0.99
CA SER A 377 -1.55 -4.77 -2.34
C SER A 377 -2.79 -3.89 -2.38
N ASP A 378 -3.08 -3.29 -3.51
CA ASP A 378 -4.32 -2.55 -3.76
C ASP A 378 -5.60 -3.42 -3.72
N ALA A 379 -5.46 -4.74 -3.90
CA ALA A 379 -6.58 -5.65 -4.05
C ALA A 379 -7.64 -5.58 -2.92
N PRO A 380 -7.30 -5.49 -1.61
CA PRO A 380 -8.29 -5.35 -0.54
C PRO A 380 -9.13 -4.06 -0.64
N GLN A 381 -8.56 -3.00 -1.18
CA GLN A 381 -9.21 -1.70 -1.32
C GLN A 381 -10.15 -1.61 -2.53
N LEU A 382 -9.97 -2.46 -3.52
CA LEU A 382 -10.81 -2.54 -4.73
C LEU A 382 -12.09 -3.35 -4.45
N LYS A 383 -12.92 -2.86 -3.54
CA LYS A 383 -14.13 -3.53 -3.03
C LYS A 383 -15.25 -3.62 -4.08
N CYS A 384 -15.19 -2.82 -5.14
CA CYS A 384 -16.11 -2.90 -6.27
C CYS A 384 -15.95 -4.18 -7.11
N PHE A 385 -14.84 -4.93 -6.95
CA PHE A 385 -14.62 -6.23 -7.58
C PHE A 385 -14.81 -7.35 -6.54
N GLU A 386 -15.71 -8.29 -6.84
CA GLU A 386 -15.91 -9.46 -5.97
C GLU A 386 -14.82 -10.51 -6.17
N ARG A 387 -14.40 -10.71 -7.42
CA ARG A 387 -13.39 -11.71 -7.79
C ARG A 387 -12.05 -11.05 -8.04
N LYS A 388 -11.04 -11.39 -7.24
CA LYS A 388 -9.70 -10.82 -7.28
C LYS A 388 -8.67 -11.92 -7.43
N ILE A 389 -7.75 -11.71 -8.36
CA ILE A 389 -6.56 -12.54 -8.59
C ILE A 389 -5.36 -11.66 -8.30
N LEU A 390 -4.33 -12.20 -7.66
CA LEU A 390 -3.07 -11.51 -7.44
C LEU A 390 -1.95 -12.36 -8.04
N CYS A 391 -1.25 -11.84 -9.05
CA CYS A 391 -0.20 -12.56 -9.77
C CYS A 391 0.64 -11.61 -10.60
N GLY A 392 1.95 -11.83 -10.66
CA GLY A 392 2.81 -11.08 -11.58
C GLY A 392 4.26 -11.55 -11.58
N PRO A 393 5.06 -11.01 -12.50
CA PRO A 393 6.48 -11.35 -12.64
C PRO A 393 7.33 -10.75 -11.53
N GLY A 394 8.56 -11.23 -11.44
CA GLY A 394 9.55 -10.77 -10.49
C GLY A 394 9.29 -11.24 -9.06
N SER A 395 10.23 -10.98 -8.17
CA SER A 395 10.22 -11.47 -6.81
C SER A 395 10.16 -10.33 -5.79
N ILE A 396 9.28 -10.46 -4.80
CA ILE A 396 9.21 -9.54 -3.65
C ILE A 396 10.53 -9.46 -2.87
N LEU A 397 11.40 -10.46 -3.00
CA LEU A 397 12.66 -10.51 -2.28
C LEU A 397 13.70 -9.49 -2.79
N VAL A 398 13.48 -8.94 -3.98
CA VAL A 398 14.33 -7.88 -4.57
C VAL A 398 13.63 -6.53 -4.66
N ALA A 399 12.30 -6.48 -4.48
CA ALA A 399 11.53 -5.24 -4.41
C ALA A 399 12.01 -4.35 -3.25
N HIS A 400 11.92 -3.03 -3.41
CA HIS A 400 12.31 -2.01 -2.42
C HIS A 400 13.82 -2.00 -2.05
N ARG A 401 14.65 -2.71 -2.81
CA ARG A 401 16.10 -2.78 -2.61
C ARG A 401 16.84 -2.00 -3.70
N ASP A 402 18.10 -1.68 -3.43
CA ASP A 402 18.96 -1.01 -4.42
C ASP A 402 19.28 -1.95 -5.61
N GLU A 403 19.28 -3.27 -5.38
CA GLU A 403 19.48 -4.29 -6.40
C GLU A 403 18.18 -4.78 -7.05
N GLU A 404 17.11 -3.99 -6.98
CA GLU A 404 15.84 -4.34 -7.62
C GLU A 404 16.03 -4.63 -9.10
N HIS A 405 15.48 -5.75 -9.56
CA HIS A 405 15.61 -6.20 -10.93
C HIS A 405 14.50 -7.17 -11.34
N ILE A 406 14.37 -7.35 -12.67
CA ILE A 406 13.52 -8.37 -13.27
C ILE A 406 14.26 -8.99 -14.45
N ASN A 407 14.02 -10.28 -14.74
CA ASN A 407 14.56 -10.91 -15.93
C ASN A 407 13.53 -10.87 -17.08
N LYS A 408 14.02 -10.78 -18.30
CA LYS A 408 13.18 -10.80 -19.49
C LYS A 408 12.29 -12.03 -19.54
N SER A 409 12.83 -13.20 -19.16
CA SER A 409 12.10 -14.46 -19.09
C SER A 409 10.90 -14.42 -18.13
N ASP A 410 11.02 -13.70 -16.99
CA ASP A 410 9.92 -13.53 -16.04
C ASP A 410 8.78 -12.71 -16.66
N ILE A 411 9.12 -11.68 -17.43
CA ILE A 411 8.16 -10.83 -18.16
C ILE A 411 7.44 -11.65 -19.24
N GLU A 412 8.18 -12.43 -20.04
CA GLU A 412 7.62 -13.29 -21.11
C GLU A 412 6.64 -14.32 -20.54
N ALA A 413 7.00 -14.93 -19.41
CA ALA A 413 6.12 -15.85 -18.70
C ALA A 413 4.85 -15.15 -18.20
N ALA A 414 4.96 -13.93 -17.64
CA ALA A 414 3.83 -13.16 -17.17
C ALA A 414 2.86 -12.78 -18.30
N ILE A 415 3.37 -12.31 -19.43
CA ILE A 415 2.56 -12.00 -20.61
C ILE A 415 1.71 -13.20 -21.00
N SER A 416 2.35 -14.37 -21.11
CA SER A 416 1.69 -15.64 -21.46
C SER A 416 0.64 -16.03 -20.41
N ASN A 417 0.95 -15.84 -19.12
CA ASN A 417 0.04 -16.13 -18.02
C ASN A 417 -1.18 -15.22 -18.03
N TYR A 418 -1.02 -13.91 -18.22
CA TYR A 418 -2.13 -12.95 -18.26
C TYR A 418 -3.11 -13.24 -19.41
N VAL A 419 -2.58 -13.54 -20.60
CA VAL A 419 -3.42 -13.95 -21.74
C VAL A 419 -4.19 -15.23 -21.42
N ARG A 420 -3.52 -16.24 -20.84
CA ARG A 420 -4.16 -17.52 -20.46
C ARG A 420 -5.19 -17.35 -19.34
N MET A 421 -4.94 -16.46 -18.34
CA MET A 421 -5.90 -16.13 -17.30
C MET A 421 -7.14 -15.50 -17.90
N TYR A 422 -7.00 -14.51 -18.78
CA TYR A 422 -8.10 -13.90 -19.48
C TYR A 422 -8.95 -14.94 -20.24
N GLU A 423 -8.30 -15.78 -21.05
CA GLU A 423 -9.00 -16.82 -21.82
C GLU A 423 -9.77 -17.82 -20.93
N THR A 424 -9.20 -18.17 -19.77
CA THR A 424 -9.85 -19.06 -18.80
C THR A 424 -11.08 -18.36 -18.18
N LEU A 425 -10.94 -17.11 -17.77
CA LEU A 425 -12.01 -16.34 -17.12
C LEU A 425 -13.19 -16.05 -18.08
N VAL A 426 -12.92 -15.84 -19.35
CA VAL A 426 -13.97 -15.62 -20.35
C VAL A 426 -14.70 -16.92 -20.70
N LYS A 427 -14.05 -18.09 -20.59
CA LYS A 427 -14.68 -19.41 -20.82
C LYS A 427 -15.50 -19.91 -19.63
N GLU A 428 -15.23 -19.42 -18.40
CA GLU A 428 -16.03 -19.76 -17.20
C GLU A 428 -17.47 -19.20 -17.22
N LYS A 429 -17.83 -18.45 -18.26
CA LYS A 429 -19.18 -17.90 -18.53
C LYS A 429 -19.96 -18.79 -19.48
#